data_55a7789d38069f51341e960221b659e0
#
_entry.id   55a7789d38069f51341e960221b659e0
#
_cell.length_a   1.000
_cell.length_b   1.000
_cell.length_c   1.000
_cell.angle_alpha   90.00
_cell.angle_beta   90.00
_cell.angle_gamma   90.00
#
_symmetry.space_group_name_H-M   'P 1'
#
loop_
_entity.id
_entity.type
_entity.pdbx_description
1 polymer ?
#
loop_
_entity_poly.entity_id
_entity_poly.type
_entity_poly.pdbx_seq_one_letter_code
_entity_poly.pdbx_strand_id
1 'polypeptide(L)' 'RRQRQMCIRDSIQRSAEEERLICRAKAVLMEVNLMSEAEAHRFLQKYSMDTGLRLAETARLILERYTTG' A
#
# COMPACT_ATOMS: atom_id res chain seq x y z
N ARG A 1 -14.80 7.90 2.36
CA ARG A 1 -14.92 8.62 1.25
C ARG A 1 -13.88 9.62 1.03
N ARG A 2 -13.52 10.33 1.98
CA ARG A 2 -12.51 11.26 1.85
C ARG A 2 -11.21 10.61 1.56
N GLN A 3 -10.90 9.47 2.08
CA GLN A 3 -9.64 8.84 1.78
C GLN A 3 -9.48 8.56 0.35
N ARG A 4 -10.54 8.27 -0.31
CA ARG A 4 -10.46 8.02 -1.71
C ARG A 4 -9.95 9.20 -2.44
N GLN A 5 -10.32 10.37 -1.97
CA GLN A 5 -9.86 11.54 -2.63
C GLN A 5 -8.39 11.68 -2.58
N MET A 6 -7.81 11.30 -1.47
CA MET A 6 -6.37 11.38 -1.38
C MET A 6 -5.73 10.47 -2.38
N CYS A 7 -6.27 9.29 -2.55
CA CYS A 7 -5.71 8.39 -3.53
C CYS A 7 -5.80 8.98 -4.90
N ILE A 8 -6.87 9.66 -5.19
CA ILE A 8 -7.03 10.25 -6.49
C ILE A 8 -5.98 11.30 -6.74
N ARG A 9 -5.67 12.07 -5.73
CA ARG A 9 -4.64 13.06 -5.90
C ARG A 9 -3.34 12.43 -6.24
N ASP A 10 -2.99 11.37 -5.53
CA ASP A 10 -1.72 10.74 -5.77
C ASP A 10 -1.68 10.12 -7.14
N SER A 11 -2.80 9.69 -7.66
CA SER A 11 -2.79 9.01 -8.93
C SER A 11 -2.39 9.92 -10.07
N ILE A 12 -2.31 11.20 -9.83
CA ILE A 12 -1.83 12.09 -10.85
C ILE A 12 -0.42 11.73 -11.22
N GLN A 13 0.35 11.26 -10.26
CA GLN A 13 1.73 10.93 -10.52
C GLN A 13 1.99 9.46 -10.68
N ARG A 14 1.01 8.63 -10.42
CA ARG A 14 1.23 7.21 -10.61
C ARG A 14 -0.03 6.63 -11.22
N SER A 15 0.10 5.46 -11.80
CA SER A 15 -1.01 4.86 -12.50
C SER A 15 -2.07 4.39 -11.52
N ALA A 16 -3.26 4.17 -12.04
CA ALA A 16 -4.35 3.69 -11.21
C ALA A 16 -4.04 2.33 -10.63
N GLU A 17 -3.33 1.53 -11.38
CA GLU A 17 -2.97 0.21 -10.89
C GLU A 17 -2.09 0.29 -9.68
N GLU A 18 -1.12 1.17 -9.72
CA GLU A 18 -0.23 1.32 -8.58
C GLU A 18 -1.00 1.78 -7.37
N GLU A 19 -1.92 2.70 -7.58
CA GLU A 19 -2.74 3.16 -6.48
C GLU A 19 -3.52 2.02 -5.87
N ARG A 20 -4.09 1.19 -6.70
CA ARG A 20 -4.85 0.06 -6.23
C ARG A 20 -4.00 -0.88 -5.41
N LEU A 21 -2.82 -1.17 -5.90
CA LEU A 21 -1.91 -2.07 -5.19
C LEU A 21 -1.64 -1.54 -3.80
N ILE A 22 -1.35 -0.25 -3.71
CA ILE A 22 -1.02 0.33 -2.42
C ILE A 22 -2.23 0.28 -1.49
N CYS A 23 -3.40 0.61 -2.02
CA CYS A 23 -4.59 0.58 -1.19
C CYS A 23 -4.90 -0.83 -0.71
N ARG A 24 -4.73 -1.79 -1.57
CA ARG A 24 -4.99 -3.17 -1.18
C ARG A 24 -4.00 -3.63 -0.13
N ALA A 25 -2.74 -3.30 -0.32
CA ALA A 25 -1.73 -3.69 0.64
C ALA A 25 -2.02 -3.09 2.00
N LYS A 26 -2.45 -1.83 2.01
CA LYS A 26 -2.80 -1.21 3.27
C LYS A 26 -3.96 -1.95 3.93
N ALA A 27 -4.97 -2.29 3.14
CA ALA A 27 -6.11 -3.00 3.70
C ALA A 27 -5.69 -4.34 4.29
N VAL A 28 -4.83 -5.05 3.59
CA VAL A 28 -4.36 -6.34 4.08
C VAL A 28 -3.60 -6.16 5.38
N LEU A 29 -2.73 -5.18 5.43
CA LEU A 29 -1.96 -4.95 6.64
C LEU A 29 -2.87 -4.59 7.80
N MET A 30 -3.89 -3.82 7.53
CA MET A 30 -4.82 -3.44 8.58
C MET A 30 -5.55 -4.65 9.12
N GLU A 31 -5.85 -5.60 8.25
CA GLU A 31 -6.55 -6.79 8.69
C GLU A 31 -5.62 -7.80 9.34
N VAL A 32 -4.53 -8.09 8.69
CA VAL A 32 -3.64 -9.14 9.18
C VAL A 32 -2.86 -8.70 10.40
N ASN A 33 -2.34 -7.49 10.36
CA ASN A 33 -1.53 -7.00 11.46
C ASN A 33 -2.30 -6.10 12.40
N LEU A 34 -3.57 -5.90 12.14
CA LEU A 34 -4.39 -5.06 13.00
C LEU A 34 -3.79 -3.67 13.16
N MET A 35 -3.30 -3.12 12.08
CA MET A 35 -2.74 -1.79 12.08
C MET A 35 -3.77 -0.77 11.69
N SER A 36 -3.54 0.47 12.06
CA SER A 36 -4.39 1.52 11.55
C SER A 36 -3.92 1.88 10.16
N GLU A 37 -4.70 2.68 9.46
CA GLU A 37 -4.35 3.06 8.10
C GLU A 37 -3.01 3.79 8.08
N ALA A 38 -2.81 4.68 9.03
CA ALA A 38 -1.57 5.43 9.08
C ALA A 38 -0.38 4.50 9.30
N GLU A 39 -0.56 3.54 10.17
CA GLU A 39 0.51 2.61 10.44
C GLU A 39 0.82 1.74 9.24
N ALA A 40 -0.22 1.31 8.55
CA ALA A 40 -0.01 0.50 7.36
C ALA A 40 0.76 1.28 6.30
N HIS A 41 0.42 2.54 6.15
CA HIS A 41 1.11 3.38 5.20
C HIS A 41 2.58 3.53 5.58
N ARG A 42 2.85 3.74 6.85
CA ARG A 42 4.21 3.86 7.30
C ARG A 42 4.97 2.57 7.08
N PHE A 43 4.30 1.46 7.33
CA PHE A 43 4.93 0.17 7.11
C PHE A 43 5.35 0.04 5.66
N LEU A 44 4.48 0.42 4.75
CA LEU A 44 4.79 0.35 3.33
C LEU A 44 5.97 1.24 2.99
N GLN A 45 5.98 2.44 3.50
CA GLN A 45 7.06 3.35 3.21
C GLN A 45 8.39 2.83 3.75
N LYS A 46 8.37 2.35 4.95
CA LYS A 46 9.58 1.85 5.54
C LYS A 46 10.10 0.65 4.78
N TYR A 47 9.21 -0.25 4.44
CA TYR A 47 9.58 -1.44 3.68
C TYR A 47 10.17 -1.03 2.33
N SER A 48 9.54 -0.05 1.71
CA SER A 48 9.99 0.43 0.42
C SER A 48 11.42 0.98 0.52
N MET A 49 11.68 1.75 1.54
CA MET A 49 13.01 2.29 1.72
C MET A 49 14.01 1.20 2.06
N ASP A 50 13.58 0.24 2.82
CA ASP A 50 14.46 -0.82 3.24
C ASP A 50 14.89 -1.68 2.07
N THR A 51 13.98 -1.96 1.17
CA THR A 51 14.28 -2.81 0.02
C THR A 51 14.73 -2.03 -1.19
N GLY A 52 14.55 -0.73 -1.17
CA GLY A 52 14.91 0.07 -2.32
C GLY A 52 13.93 -0.03 -3.46
N LEU A 53 12.74 -0.54 -3.19
CA LEU A 53 11.73 -0.70 -4.23
C LEU A 53 10.76 0.45 -4.18
N ARG A 54 9.98 0.57 -5.25
CA ARG A 54 8.94 1.58 -5.27
C ARG A 54 7.82 1.16 -4.36
N LEU A 55 7.04 2.14 -3.94
CA LEU A 55 5.94 1.87 -3.04
C LEU A 55 4.97 0.87 -3.66
N ALA A 56 4.69 1.02 -4.93
CA ALA A 56 3.77 0.11 -5.60
C ALA A 56 4.33 -1.30 -5.65
N GLU A 57 5.61 -1.43 -5.90
CA GLU A 57 6.23 -2.73 -5.92
C GLU A 57 6.22 -3.37 -4.55
N THR A 58 6.48 -2.55 -3.54
CA THR A 58 6.43 -3.03 -2.18
C THR A 58 5.04 -3.54 -1.86
N ALA A 59 4.02 -2.80 -2.28
CA ALA A 59 2.65 -3.21 -2.04
C ALA A 59 2.38 -4.55 -2.70
N ARG A 60 2.91 -4.73 -3.89
CA ARG A 60 2.71 -5.97 -4.60
C ARG A 60 3.33 -7.13 -3.86
N LEU A 61 4.54 -6.94 -3.37
CA LEU A 61 5.19 -7.98 -2.60
C LEU A 61 4.39 -8.35 -1.37
N ILE A 62 3.90 -7.35 -0.69
CA ILE A 62 3.12 -7.58 0.51
C ILE A 62 1.86 -8.36 0.17
N LEU A 63 1.20 -7.99 -0.90
CA LEU A 63 0.00 -8.69 -1.30
C LEU A 63 0.29 -10.15 -1.61
N GLU A 64 1.39 -10.38 -2.29
CA GLU A 64 1.76 -11.75 -2.61
C GLU A 64 2.05 -12.55 -1.36
N ARG A 65 2.72 -11.91 -0.43
CA ARG A 65 3.07 -12.60 0.80
C ARG A 65 1.84 -12.99 1.61
N TYR A 66 0.92 -12.07 1.73
CA TYR A 66 -0.22 -12.29 2.61
C TYR A 66 -1.42 -12.93 1.94
N THR A 67 -1.51 -12.84 0.62
CA THR A 67 -2.66 -13.40 -0.05
C THR A 67 -2.38 -14.69 -0.78
N THR A 68 -1.16 -15.10 -0.85
CA THR A 68 -0.81 -16.32 -1.52
C THR A 68 -1.25 -17.47 -0.70
N GLY A 69 -1.91 -18.08 -0.88
CA GLY A 69 -2.18 -19.03 0.05
C GLY A 69 -2.65 -20.07 0.03
#